data_78f3ef474bd122bdbb0c34f96f541a28
#
_entry.id   78f3ef474bd122bdbb0c34f96f541a28
#
_cell.length_a   1.000
_cell.length_b   1.000
_cell.length_c   1.000
_cell.angle_alpha   90.00
_cell.angle_beta   90.00
_cell.angle_gamma   90.00
#
_symmetry.space_group_name_H-M   'P 1'
#
loop_
_entity.id
_entity.type
_entity.pdbx_description
1 polymer ?
#
loop_
_entity_poly.entity_id
_entity_poly.type
_entity_poly.pdbx_seq_one_letter_code
_entity_poly.pdbx_strand_id
1 'polypeptide(L)'
;MIKDLKYLMSYSIALFAFIGISLGGFYNYLAVVFTFVFIPVLEIIVKKSDEKYTDEEKKNRNLDPFFDLLLYLNIPIVFGIFFFSLEKLALTSSVYDIIGIILSASIVMAANGINVGHELGHRKSIIARTCSKLLYLPCQYMHFYIEHNFGHHINVATPEDPATARYKQTVYSFWITSVIRTYISAWEIQFKLLKVSKRSFFSIKNDMVFYTLFQLAFLVFIYY
;
A
#
# COMPACT_ATOMS: atom_id res chain seq x y z
N MET A 1 2.86 -26.95 1.19
CA MET A 1 3.37 -26.35 -0.05
C MET A 1 2.28 -26.27 -1.13
N ILE A 2 1.68 -27.35 -1.63
CA ILE A 2 0.63 -27.23 -2.69
C ILE A 2 -0.59 -26.43 -2.22
N LYS A 3 -1.05 -26.60 -0.99
CA LYS A 3 -2.17 -25.83 -0.38
C LYS A 3 -1.88 -24.32 -0.29
N ASP A 4 -0.62 -23.93 -0.30
CA ASP A 4 -0.20 -22.53 -0.11
C ASP A 4 -0.02 -21.78 -1.42
N LEU A 5 -0.02 -22.49 -2.57
CA LEU A 5 0.02 -21.87 -3.89
C LEU A 5 -1.17 -20.92 -4.14
N LYS A 6 -2.28 -21.11 -3.43
CA LYS A 6 -3.42 -20.17 -3.48
C LYS A 6 -3.03 -18.72 -3.12
N TYR A 7 -2.00 -18.52 -2.29
CA TYR A 7 -1.54 -17.18 -1.93
C TYR A 7 -0.82 -16.44 -3.08
N LEU A 8 -0.38 -17.16 -4.13
CA LEU A 8 0.11 -16.52 -5.36
C LEU A 8 -1.00 -15.73 -6.08
N MET A 9 -2.27 -16.00 -5.79
CA MET A 9 -3.37 -15.21 -6.33
C MET A 9 -3.32 -13.74 -5.87
N SER A 10 -2.58 -13.41 -4.81
CA SER A 10 -2.33 -12.02 -4.40
C SER A 10 -1.66 -11.17 -5.49
N TYR A 11 -0.98 -11.80 -6.44
CA TYR A 11 -0.34 -11.13 -7.58
C TYR A 11 -1.24 -10.99 -8.80
N SER A 12 -2.44 -11.57 -8.79
CA SER A 12 -3.33 -11.53 -9.95
C SER A 12 -3.71 -10.10 -10.37
N ILE A 13 -3.91 -9.20 -9.41
CA ILE A 13 -4.19 -7.78 -9.70
C ILE A 13 -3.05 -7.15 -10.49
N ALA A 14 -1.81 -7.35 -10.05
CA ALA A 14 -0.63 -6.84 -10.73
C ALA A 14 -0.45 -7.47 -12.12
N LEU A 15 -0.73 -8.77 -12.25
CA LEU A 15 -0.69 -9.47 -13.52
C LEU A 15 -1.72 -8.91 -14.51
N PHE A 16 -2.97 -8.72 -14.09
CA PHE A 16 -4.01 -8.14 -14.94
C PHE A 16 -3.74 -6.67 -15.28
N ALA A 17 -3.14 -5.89 -14.37
CA ALA A 17 -2.68 -4.54 -14.67
C ALA A 17 -1.57 -4.56 -15.73
N PHE A 18 -0.56 -5.42 -15.59
CA PHE A 18 0.53 -5.54 -16.54
C PHE A 18 0.02 -5.94 -17.94
N ILE A 19 -0.81 -6.99 -18.02
CA ILE A 19 -1.39 -7.45 -19.29
C ILE A 19 -2.24 -6.34 -19.92
N GLY A 20 -3.12 -5.72 -19.14
CA GLY A 20 -4.03 -4.68 -19.62
C GLY A 20 -3.29 -3.47 -20.16
N ILE A 21 -2.33 -2.94 -19.42
CA ILE A 21 -1.51 -1.79 -19.84
C ILE A 21 -0.62 -2.15 -21.03
N SER A 22 -0.16 -3.41 -21.14
CA SER A 22 0.62 -3.87 -22.30
C SER A 22 -0.20 -3.89 -23.60
N LEU A 23 -1.48 -4.29 -23.52
CA LEU A 23 -2.38 -4.38 -24.66
C LEU A 23 -2.96 -3.02 -25.08
N GLY A 24 -3.10 -2.08 -24.13
CA GLY A 24 -3.63 -0.75 -24.37
C GLY A 24 -5.14 -0.71 -24.64
N GLY A 25 -5.68 0.51 -24.92
CA GLY A 25 -7.09 0.69 -25.25
C GLY A 25 -8.02 0.23 -24.13
N PHE A 26 -9.07 -0.50 -24.47
CA PHE A 26 -10.03 -1.05 -23.51
C PHE A 26 -9.37 -1.92 -22.44
N TYR A 27 -8.29 -2.61 -22.77
CA TYR A 27 -7.60 -3.50 -21.84
C TYR A 27 -6.90 -2.77 -20.70
N ASN A 28 -6.63 -1.46 -20.81
CA ASN A 28 -6.10 -0.65 -19.73
C ASN A 28 -6.95 -0.71 -18.44
N TYR A 29 -8.23 -1.07 -18.56
CA TYR A 29 -9.17 -1.22 -17.45
C TYR A 29 -9.27 -2.65 -16.89
N LEU A 30 -8.45 -3.57 -17.35
CA LEU A 30 -8.58 -4.98 -16.99
C LEU A 30 -8.42 -5.24 -15.49
N ALA A 31 -7.48 -4.56 -14.82
CA ALA A 31 -7.33 -4.67 -13.37
C ALA A 31 -8.52 -4.08 -12.61
N VAL A 32 -9.14 -3.02 -13.13
CA VAL A 32 -10.36 -2.43 -12.56
C VAL A 32 -11.52 -3.43 -12.62
N VAL A 33 -11.77 -3.99 -13.80
CA VAL A 33 -12.83 -4.99 -14.00
C VAL A 33 -12.55 -6.25 -13.17
N PHE A 34 -11.32 -6.72 -13.13
CA PHE A 34 -10.93 -7.86 -12.31
C PHE A 34 -11.23 -7.62 -10.82
N THR A 35 -10.82 -6.46 -10.29
CA THR A 35 -10.93 -6.17 -8.85
C THR A 35 -12.37 -5.87 -8.43
N PHE A 36 -13.12 -5.09 -9.21
CA PHE A 36 -14.44 -4.59 -8.78
C PHE A 36 -15.62 -5.35 -9.37
N VAL A 37 -15.39 -6.23 -10.35
CA VAL A 37 -16.45 -7.06 -10.92
C VAL A 37 -16.14 -8.55 -10.70
N PHE A 38 -14.99 -9.03 -11.17
CA PHE A 38 -14.70 -10.47 -11.17
C PHE A 38 -14.51 -11.01 -9.74
N ILE A 39 -13.73 -10.34 -8.88
CA ILE A 39 -13.53 -10.79 -7.48
C ILE A 39 -14.86 -10.82 -6.70
N PRO A 40 -15.70 -9.77 -6.68
CA PRO A 40 -17.00 -9.82 -6.00
C PRO A 40 -17.93 -10.92 -6.54
N VAL A 41 -17.95 -11.16 -7.85
CA VAL A 41 -18.73 -12.25 -8.43
C VAL A 41 -18.19 -13.61 -7.97
N LEU A 42 -16.87 -13.80 -7.93
CA LEU A 42 -16.27 -15.02 -7.39
C LEU A 42 -16.63 -15.23 -5.92
N GLU A 43 -16.63 -14.18 -5.10
CA GLU A 43 -17.00 -14.29 -3.68
C GLU A 43 -18.44 -14.75 -3.46
N ILE A 44 -19.35 -14.41 -4.39
CA ILE A 44 -20.74 -14.89 -4.34
C ILE A 44 -20.82 -16.38 -4.71
N ILE A 45 -20.00 -16.84 -5.68
CA ILE A 45 -20.05 -18.20 -6.21
C ILE A 45 -19.26 -19.19 -5.34
N VAL A 46 -18.10 -18.76 -4.85
CA VAL A 46 -17.19 -19.61 -4.07
C VAL A 46 -17.63 -19.61 -2.60
N LYS A 47 -18.02 -20.77 -2.10
CA LYS A 47 -18.35 -20.91 -0.67
C LYS A 47 -17.11 -20.61 0.18
N LYS A 48 -17.33 -19.90 1.30
CA LYS A 48 -16.31 -19.72 2.34
C LYS A 48 -15.74 -21.07 2.76
N SER A 49 -14.43 -21.17 2.80
CA SER A 49 -13.75 -22.31 3.40
C SER A 49 -13.83 -22.17 4.92
N ASP A 50 -14.37 -23.18 5.60
CA ASP A 50 -14.38 -23.27 7.07
C ASP A 50 -13.08 -23.86 7.63
N GLU A 51 -12.01 -23.93 6.83
CA GLU A 51 -10.69 -24.40 7.27
C GLU A 51 -10.17 -23.52 8.42
N LYS A 52 -10.17 -24.09 9.62
CA LYS A 52 -9.53 -23.48 10.80
C LYS A 52 -8.17 -24.11 11.00
N TYR A 53 -7.15 -23.28 10.97
CA TYR A 53 -5.79 -23.73 11.34
C TYR A 53 -5.68 -23.87 12.85
N THR A 54 -5.03 -24.93 13.31
CA THR A 54 -4.62 -25.09 14.71
C THR A 54 -3.59 -24.03 15.10
N ASP A 55 -3.41 -23.77 16.38
CA ASP A 55 -2.44 -22.78 16.84
C ASP A 55 -0.99 -23.18 16.51
N GLU A 56 -0.71 -24.47 16.44
CA GLU A 56 0.58 -25.00 16.01
C GLU A 56 0.81 -24.78 14.51
N GLU A 57 -0.21 -25.04 13.68
CA GLU A 57 -0.14 -24.73 12.23
C GLU A 57 0.07 -23.25 11.97
N LYS A 58 -0.64 -22.36 12.68
CA LYS A 58 -0.44 -20.91 12.59
C LYS A 58 0.99 -20.51 12.95
N LYS A 59 1.54 -21.08 14.03
CA LYS A 59 2.91 -20.81 14.48
C LYS A 59 3.93 -21.25 13.43
N ASN A 60 3.78 -22.44 12.87
CA ASN A 60 4.67 -22.98 11.84
C ASN A 60 4.60 -22.13 10.56
N ARG A 61 3.40 -21.70 10.15
CA ARG A 61 3.21 -20.84 8.96
C ARG A 61 3.84 -19.47 9.15
N ASN A 62 3.78 -18.90 10.36
CA ASN A 62 4.43 -17.63 10.66
C ASN A 62 5.97 -17.68 10.61
N LEU A 63 6.56 -18.86 10.65
CA LEU A 63 7.99 -19.08 10.54
C LEU A 63 8.42 -19.55 9.14
N ASP A 64 7.46 -19.80 8.23
CA ASP A 64 7.76 -20.28 6.88
C ASP A 64 8.24 -19.13 5.98
N PRO A 65 9.50 -19.21 5.47
CA PRO A 65 10.08 -18.19 4.59
C PRO A 65 9.27 -17.95 3.30
N PHE A 66 8.43 -18.90 2.89
CA PHE A 66 7.57 -18.75 1.72
C PHE A 66 6.65 -17.53 1.85
N PHE A 67 6.03 -17.32 3.02
CA PHE A 67 5.15 -16.17 3.22
C PHE A 67 5.91 -14.85 3.28
N ASP A 68 7.12 -14.86 3.82
CA ASP A 68 7.99 -13.69 3.79
C ASP A 68 8.40 -13.34 2.36
N LEU A 69 8.76 -14.35 1.56
CA LEU A 69 9.08 -14.17 0.14
C LEU A 69 7.91 -13.56 -0.63
N LEU A 70 6.67 -14.03 -0.38
CA LEU A 70 5.48 -13.46 -1.00
C LEU A 70 5.32 -11.96 -0.68
N LEU A 71 5.63 -11.52 0.54
CA LEU A 71 5.54 -10.11 0.88
C LEU A 71 6.65 -9.29 0.19
N TYR A 72 7.90 -9.77 0.21
CA TYR A 72 9.03 -9.04 -0.36
C TYR A 72 9.00 -8.95 -1.88
N LEU A 73 8.44 -9.95 -2.60
CA LEU A 73 8.28 -9.91 -4.06
C LEU A 73 7.34 -8.78 -4.52
N ASN A 74 6.52 -8.22 -3.64
CA ASN A 74 5.72 -7.05 -4.00
C ASN A 74 6.58 -5.81 -4.28
N ILE A 75 7.80 -5.70 -3.76
CA ILE A 75 8.67 -4.56 -4.03
C ILE A 75 8.99 -4.45 -5.52
N PRO A 76 9.65 -5.43 -6.17
CA PRO A 76 9.92 -5.35 -7.60
C PRO A 76 8.64 -5.30 -8.44
N ILE A 77 7.54 -5.91 -8.02
CA ILE A 77 6.25 -5.87 -8.73
C ILE A 77 5.69 -4.44 -8.71
N VAL A 78 5.62 -3.79 -7.55
CA VAL A 78 5.07 -2.44 -7.40
C VAL A 78 5.90 -1.43 -8.18
N PHE A 79 7.23 -1.45 -8.03
CA PHE A 79 8.09 -0.55 -8.79
C PHE A 79 8.08 -0.85 -10.30
N GLY A 80 8.05 -2.13 -10.69
CA GLY A 80 7.94 -2.55 -12.08
C GLY A 80 6.66 -2.02 -12.74
N ILE A 81 5.50 -2.21 -12.12
CA ILE A 81 4.22 -1.69 -12.63
C ILE A 81 4.23 -0.16 -12.63
N PHE A 82 4.78 0.47 -11.60
CA PHE A 82 4.85 1.92 -11.51
C PHE A 82 5.63 2.53 -12.68
N PHE A 83 6.88 2.10 -12.91
CA PHE A 83 7.70 2.63 -14.01
C PHE A 83 7.16 2.25 -15.39
N PHE A 84 6.66 1.03 -15.54
CA PHE A 84 6.00 0.61 -16.78
C PHE A 84 4.77 1.48 -17.09
N SER A 85 3.98 1.82 -16.08
CA SER A 85 2.83 2.71 -16.25
C SER A 85 3.26 4.13 -16.65
N LEU A 86 4.33 4.66 -16.05
CA LEU A 86 4.88 5.97 -16.43
C LEU A 86 5.37 5.98 -17.89
N GLU A 87 6.09 4.94 -18.33
CA GLU A 87 6.50 4.79 -19.72
C GLU A 87 5.30 4.83 -20.68
N LYS A 88 4.25 4.06 -20.39
CA LYS A 88 3.04 4.05 -21.22
C LYS A 88 2.29 5.36 -21.21
N LEU A 89 2.23 6.05 -20.07
CA LEU A 89 1.64 7.38 -19.96
C LEU A 89 2.40 8.41 -20.79
N ALA A 90 3.71 8.33 -20.87
CA ALA A 90 4.53 9.23 -21.68
C ALA A 90 4.33 9.01 -23.20
N LEU A 91 3.88 7.83 -23.60
CA LEU A 91 3.69 7.45 -25.01
C LEU A 91 2.26 7.66 -25.54
N THR A 92 1.29 7.99 -24.68
CA THR A 92 -0.11 8.19 -25.10
C THR A 92 -0.60 9.62 -24.85
N SER A 93 -1.41 10.13 -25.78
CA SER A 93 -2.18 11.36 -25.62
C SER A 93 -3.70 11.09 -25.46
N SER A 94 -4.11 9.85 -25.53
CA SER A 94 -5.51 9.44 -25.35
C SER A 94 -5.93 9.56 -23.90
N VAL A 95 -6.87 10.45 -23.60
CA VAL A 95 -7.44 10.61 -22.24
C VAL A 95 -8.02 9.31 -21.71
N TYR A 96 -8.65 8.51 -22.59
CA TYR A 96 -9.19 7.22 -22.24
C TYR A 96 -8.10 6.25 -21.75
N ASP A 97 -6.99 6.18 -22.47
CA ASP A 97 -5.85 5.34 -22.09
C ASP A 97 -5.19 5.84 -20.80
N ILE A 98 -5.00 7.14 -20.68
CA ILE A 98 -4.43 7.77 -19.47
C ILE A 98 -5.25 7.38 -18.23
N ILE A 99 -6.57 7.51 -18.28
CA ILE A 99 -7.44 7.16 -17.15
C ILE A 99 -7.32 5.66 -16.84
N GLY A 100 -7.37 4.79 -17.83
CA GLY A 100 -7.28 3.34 -17.64
C GLY A 100 -5.95 2.91 -17.00
N ILE A 101 -4.82 3.46 -17.49
CA ILE A 101 -3.49 3.19 -16.95
C ILE A 101 -3.38 3.66 -15.50
N ILE A 102 -3.82 4.90 -15.20
CA ILE A 102 -3.78 5.46 -13.85
C ILE A 102 -4.62 4.62 -12.89
N LEU A 103 -5.85 4.26 -13.25
CA LEU A 103 -6.72 3.46 -12.40
C LEU A 103 -6.12 2.08 -12.11
N SER A 104 -5.63 1.38 -13.14
CA SER A 104 -5.05 0.05 -12.99
C SER A 104 -3.76 0.08 -12.15
N ALA A 105 -2.88 1.04 -12.40
CA ALA A 105 -1.67 1.22 -11.59
C ALA A 105 -2.02 1.57 -10.13
N SER A 106 -3.00 2.46 -9.90
CA SER A 106 -3.43 2.85 -8.56
C SER A 106 -3.96 1.68 -7.74
N ILE A 107 -4.69 0.75 -8.36
CA ILE A 107 -5.16 -0.48 -7.69
C ILE A 107 -3.98 -1.35 -7.25
N VAL A 108 -2.96 -1.51 -8.10
CA VAL A 108 -1.73 -2.24 -7.73
C VAL A 108 -1.00 -1.53 -6.59
N MET A 109 -0.86 -0.19 -6.67
CA MET A 109 -0.24 0.60 -5.60
C MET A 109 -0.99 0.43 -4.27
N ALA A 110 -2.32 0.39 -4.28
CA ALA A 110 -3.12 0.16 -3.08
C ALA A 110 -3.00 -1.27 -2.57
N ALA A 111 -3.24 -2.27 -3.42
CA ALA A 111 -3.31 -3.68 -3.02
C ALA A 111 -1.93 -4.29 -2.72
N ASN A 112 -0.98 -4.12 -3.62
CA ASN A 112 0.37 -4.70 -3.53
C ASN A 112 1.37 -3.74 -2.87
N GLY A 113 1.15 -2.43 -2.93
CA GLY A 113 1.98 -1.42 -2.28
C GLY A 113 1.55 -1.15 -0.84
N ILE A 114 0.44 -0.44 -0.65
CA ILE A 114 0.03 0.05 0.68
C ILE A 114 -0.35 -1.11 1.62
N ASN A 115 -1.19 -2.07 1.19
CA ASN A 115 -1.61 -3.17 2.06
C ASN A 115 -0.44 -4.08 2.46
N VAL A 116 0.47 -4.39 1.54
CA VAL A 116 1.66 -5.20 1.86
C VAL A 116 2.66 -4.39 2.70
N GLY A 117 2.83 -3.11 2.40
CA GLY A 117 3.61 -2.20 3.21
C GLY A 117 3.10 -2.11 4.65
N HIS A 118 1.78 -2.11 4.84
CA HIS A 118 1.13 -2.15 6.15
C HIS A 118 1.51 -3.42 6.94
N GLU A 119 1.37 -4.60 6.34
CA GLU A 119 1.76 -5.87 6.97
C GLU A 119 3.25 -5.90 7.35
N LEU A 120 4.14 -5.46 6.44
CA LEU A 120 5.57 -5.38 6.70
C LEU A 120 5.92 -4.35 7.79
N GLY A 121 5.14 -3.28 7.90
CA GLY A 121 5.30 -2.22 8.89
C GLY A 121 5.10 -2.67 10.33
N HIS A 122 4.30 -3.71 10.56
CA HIS A 122 4.08 -4.33 11.88
C HIS A 122 5.18 -5.31 12.30
N ARG A 123 6.05 -5.70 11.38
CA ARG A 123 7.09 -6.67 11.67
C ARG A 123 8.21 -6.07 12.52
N LYS A 124 8.83 -6.91 13.40
CA LYS A 124 9.97 -6.49 14.24
C LYS A 124 11.26 -6.32 13.46
N SER A 125 11.40 -7.00 12.33
CA SER A 125 12.59 -6.96 11.47
C SER A 125 12.84 -5.57 10.90
N ILE A 126 14.07 -5.08 10.97
CA ILE A 126 14.48 -3.82 10.34
C ILE A 126 14.30 -3.90 8.82
N ILE A 127 14.61 -5.04 8.21
CA ILE A 127 14.46 -5.28 6.77
C ILE A 127 12.98 -5.13 6.39
N ALA A 128 12.06 -5.80 7.09
CA ALA A 128 10.63 -5.71 6.81
C ALA A 128 10.11 -4.27 6.90
N ARG A 129 10.49 -3.53 7.96
CA ARG A 129 10.10 -2.12 8.12
C ARG A 129 10.69 -1.20 7.05
N THR A 130 11.90 -1.49 6.57
CA THR A 130 12.49 -0.74 5.44
C THR A 130 11.74 -1.04 4.16
N CYS A 131 11.41 -2.30 3.89
CA CYS A 131 10.60 -2.72 2.75
C CYS A 131 9.19 -2.10 2.78
N SER A 132 8.56 -2.00 3.95
CA SER A 132 7.31 -1.27 4.16
C SER A 132 7.41 0.17 3.66
N LYS A 133 8.43 0.89 4.10
CA LYS A 133 8.66 2.29 3.71
C LYS A 133 8.94 2.44 2.21
N LEU A 134 9.67 1.49 1.62
CA LEU A 134 9.89 1.45 0.17
C LEU A 134 8.58 1.27 -0.60
N LEU A 135 7.67 0.40 -0.16
CA LEU A 135 6.37 0.21 -0.80
C LEU A 135 5.46 1.45 -0.73
N TYR A 136 5.62 2.28 0.30
CA TYR A 136 4.89 3.56 0.41
C TYR A 136 5.47 4.67 -0.46
N LEU A 137 6.72 4.56 -0.92
CA LEU A 137 7.41 5.62 -1.65
C LEU A 137 6.72 5.99 -2.99
N PRO A 138 6.37 5.05 -3.89
CA PRO A 138 5.65 5.37 -5.12
C PRO A 138 4.28 6.00 -4.88
N CYS A 139 3.64 5.66 -3.75
CA CYS A 139 2.36 6.21 -3.34
C CYS A 139 2.45 7.60 -2.68
N GLN A 140 3.67 8.15 -2.49
CA GLN A 140 3.91 9.38 -1.71
C GLN A 140 3.31 9.30 -0.29
N TYR A 141 3.34 8.11 0.33
CA TYR A 141 2.58 7.80 1.53
C TYR A 141 3.45 7.29 2.70
N MET A 142 4.77 7.61 2.72
CA MET A 142 5.71 7.12 3.73
C MET A 142 5.34 7.53 5.17
N HIS A 143 4.66 8.67 5.33
CA HIS A 143 4.17 9.16 6.62
C HIS A 143 3.18 8.20 7.29
N PHE A 144 2.49 7.37 6.49
CA PHE A 144 1.55 6.36 6.99
C PHE A 144 2.22 5.38 7.96
N TYR A 145 3.52 5.07 7.78
CA TYR A 145 4.24 4.23 8.71
C TYR A 145 4.21 4.77 10.15
N ILE A 146 4.38 6.08 10.34
CA ILE A 146 4.38 6.71 11.66
C ILE A 146 2.94 6.81 12.18
N GLU A 147 2.06 7.37 11.38
CA GLU A 147 0.69 7.60 11.81
C GLU A 147 -0.01 6.29 12.16
N HIS A 148 0.10 5.28 11.32
CA HIS A 148 -0.55 3.99 11.53
C HIS A 148 -0.05 3.28 12.80
N ASN A 149 1.27 3.17 12.98
CA ASN A 149 1.83 2.43 14.10
C ASN A 149 1.78 3.18 15.44
N PHE A 150 1.83 4.51 15.44
CA PHE A 150 1.93 5.32 16.66
C PHE A 150 0.75 6.27 16.86
N GLY A 151 -0.18 6.35 15.94
CA GLY A 151 -1.40 7.14 15.98
C GLY A 151 -2.65 6.29 15.94
N HIS A 152 -2.95 5.72 14.76
CA HIS A 152 -4.16 4.93 14.52
C HIS A 152 -4.33 3.78 15.51
N HIS A 153 -3.33 2.94 15.72
CA HIS A 153 -3.44 1.81 16.66
C HIS A 153 -3.72 2.20 18.11
N ILE A 154 -3.37 3.43 18.50
CA ILE A 154 -3.62 3.94 19.84
C ILE A 154 -5.02 4.54 19.92
N ASN A 155 -5.47 5.22 18.86
CA ASN A 155 -6.66 6.04 18.85
C ASN A 155 -7.82 5.47 18.04
N VAL A 156 -7.72 4.22 17.55
CA VAL A 156 -8.75 3.61 16.69
C VAL A 156 -10.14 3.73 17.28
N ALA A 157 -11.12 4.11 16.45
CA ALA A 157 -12.52 4.33 16.82
C ALA A 157 -12.77 5.54 17.76
N THR A 158 -11.78 6.42 17.96
CA THR A 158 -11.95 7.68 18.70
C THR A 158 -12.01 8.89 17.77
N PRO A 159 -12.45 10.07 18.26
CA PRO A 159 -12.40 11.32 17.50
C PRO A 159 -10.99 11.80 17.14
N GLU A 160 -9.98 11.38 17.85
CA GLU A 160 -8.58 11.73 17.64
C GLU A 160 -7.95 10.99 16.46
N ASP A 161 -8.53 9.83 16.09
CA ASP A 161 -8.05 9.03 14.96
C ASP A 161 -8.46 9.63 13.61
N PRO A 162 -7.53 10.09 12.77
CA PRO A 162 -7.85 10.61 11.45
C PRO A 162 -8.33 9.54 10.47
N ALA A 163 -8.03 8.26 10.73
CA ALA A 163 -8.44 7.12 9.92
C ALA A 163 -9.78 6.51 10.37
N THR A 164 -10.42 7.07 11.39
CA THR A 164 -11.78 6.70 11.81
C THR A 164 -12.83 7.65 11.21
N ALA A 165 -13.76 7.09 10.41
CA ALA A 165 -14.85 7.85 9.82
C ALA A 165 -15.82 8.38 10.89
N ARG A 166 -16.33 9.60 10.70
CA ARG A 166 -17.33 10.20 11.58
C ARG A 166 -18.73 9.67 11.26
N TYR A 167 -19.59 9.66 12.26
CA TYR A 167 -21.00 9.30 12.03
C TYR A 167 -21.62 10.15 10.92
N LYS A 168 -22.28 9.51 9.94
CA LYS A 168 -22.84 10.12 8.72
C LYS A 168 -21.83 10.80 7.78
N GLN A 169 -20.54 10.62 7.96
CA GLN A 169 -19.55 11.13 7.02
C GLN A 169 -19.63 10.36 5.70
N THR A 170 -19.70 11.06 4.58
CA THR A 170 -19.64 10.42 3.27
C THR A 170 -18.25 9.87 2.99
N VAL A 171 -18.12 8.80 2.20
CA VAL A 171 -16.84 8.20 1.82
C VAL A 171 -15.91 9.22 1.14
N TYR A 172 -16.44 10.10 0.31
CA TYR A 172 -15.64 11.13 -0.37
C TYR A 172 -15.05 12.16 0.61
N SER A 173 -15.89 12.64 1.56
CA SER A 173 -15.41 13.52 2.63
C SER A 173 -14.39 12.82 3.53
N PHE A 174 -14.61 11.53 3.83
CA PHE A 174 -13.67 10.73 4.60
C PHE A 174 -12.31 10.62 3.91
N TRP A 175 -12.26 10.32 2.61
CA TRP A 175 -10.99 10.23 1.87
C TRP A 175 -10.17 11.51 1.98
N ILE A 176 -10.78 12.66 1.70
CA ILE A 176 -10.09 13.95 1.75
C ILE A 176 -9.59 14.24 3.18
N THR A 177 -10.47 14.09 4.17
CA THR A 177 -10.12 14.41 5.56
C THR A 177 -9.10 13.44 6.13
N SER A 178 -9.21 12.15 5.80
CA SER A 178 -8.28 11.13 6.27
C SER A 178 -6.87 11.38 5.72
N VAL A 179 -6.70 11.56 4.41
CA VAL A 179 -5.38 11.78 3.79
C VAL A 179 -4.68 13.00 4.39
N ILE A 180 -5.40 14.14 4.52
CA ILE A 180 -4.81 15.36 5.06
C ILE A 180 -4.47 15.20 6.55
N ARG A 181 -5.39 14.66 7.34
CA ARG A 181 -5.23 14.54 8.79
C ARG A 181 -4.19 13.50 9.19
N THR A 182 -4.07 12.39 8.47
CA THR A 182 -3.01 11.39 8.72
C THR A 182 -1.63 11.98 8.50
N TYR A 183 -1.45 12.83 7.49
CA TYR A 183 -0.19 13.53 7.27
C TYR A 183 0.15 14.50 8.41
N ILE A 184 -0.83 15.30 8.84
CA ILE A 184 -0.66 16.23 9.98
C ILE A 184 -0.39 15.45 11.26
N SER A 185 -1.16 14.40 11.54
CA SER A 185 -0.99 13.52 12.71
C SER A 185 0.41 12.89 12.75
N ALA A 186 0.93 12.43 11.61
CA ALA A 186 2.27 11.88 11.53
C ALA A 186 3.35 12.89 11.97
N TRP A 187 3.24 14.16 11.56
CA TRP A 187 4.12 15.23 12.03
C TRP A 187 3.98 15.49 13.52
N GLU A 188 2.75 15.57 14.04
CA GLU A 188 2.51 15.79 15.48
C GLU A 188 3.09 14.66 16.32
N ILE A 189 2.90 13.41 15.89
CA ILE A 189 3.48 12.22 16.55
C ILE A 189 5.01 12.32 16.53
N GLN A 190 5.60 12.61 15.38
CA GLN A 190 7.05 12.75 15.25
C GLN A 190 7.61 13.83 16.17
N PHE A 191 6.96 14.98 16.26
CA PHE A 191 7.36 16.05 17.20
C PHE A 191 7.28 15.61 18.67
N LYS A 192 6.21 14.90 19.05
CA LYS A 192 6.09 14.34 20.40
C LYS A 192 7.23 13.37 20.71
N LEU A 193 7.56 12.46 19.77
CA LEU A 193 8.66 11.50 19.92
C LEU A 193 10.02 12.19 20.06
N LEU A 194 10.30 13.23 19.28
CA LEU A 194 11.53 14.01 19.39
C LEU A 194 11.61 14.74 20.74
N LYS A 195 10.51 15.35 21.19
CA LYS A 195 10.44 16.06 22.47
C LYS A 195 10.72 15.12 23.66
N VAL A 196 10.07 13.96 23.68
CA VAL A 196 10.29 12.93 24.73
C VAL A 196 11.74 12.45 24.73
N SER A 197 12.33 12.28 23.54
CA SER A 197 13.72 11.84 23.38
C SER A 197 14.73 12.98 23.57
N LYS A 198 14.31 14.20 23.89
CA LYS A 198 15.15 15.42 24.01
C LYS A 198 16.01 15.68 22.77
N ARG A 199 15.45 15.48 21.57
CA ARG A 199 16.15 15.64 20.28
C ARG A 199 15.64 16.87 19.54
N SER A 200 16.52 17.49 18.75
CA SER A 200 16.16 18.63 17.91
C SER A 200 15.37 18.20 16.66
N PHE A 201 14.71 19.17 16.01
CA PHE A 201 14.03 18.99 14.73
C PHE A 201 14.95 18.40 13.65
N PHE A 202 16.20 18.85 13.57
CA PHE A 202 17.19 18.39 12.58
C PHE A 202 17.91 17.10 12.97
N SER A 203 17.43 16.39 13.98
CA SER A 203 17.99 15.10 14.37
C SER A 203 17.80 14.06 13.28
N ILE A 204 18.79 13.19 13.11
CA ILE A 204 18.70 11.98 12.26
C ILE A 204 17.58 11.00 12.69
N LYS A 205 16.94 11.27 13.83
CA LYS A 205 15.77 10.51 14.31
C LYS A 205 14.44 11.18 13.94
N ASN A 206 14.47 12.23 13.12
CA ASN A 206 13.27 12.81 12.54
C ASN A 206 12.92 12.09 11.25
N ASP A 207 12.20 10.98 11.39
CA ASP A 207 11.82 10.15 10.24
C ASP A 207 10.96 10.93 9.22
N MET A 208 10.13 11.89 9.68
CA MET A 208 9.28 12.68 8.78
C MET A 208 10.09 13.59 7.84
N VAL A 209 11.20 14.16 8.31
CA VAL A 209 12.12 14.93 7.44
C VAL A 209 12.70 14.02 6.36
N PHE A 210 13.18 12.83 6.75
CA PHE A 210 13.73 11.88 5.79
C PHE A 210 12.67 11.39 4.79
N TYR A 211 11.46 11.07 5.24
CA TYR A 211 10.38 10.65 4.33
C TYR A 211 10.04 11.74 3.34
N THR A 212 9.95 13.00 3.78
CA THR A 212 9.71 14.12 2.89
C THR A 212 10.83 14.28 1.86
N LEU A 213 12.10 14.21 2.28
CA LEU A 213 13.25 14.32 1.38
C LEU A 213 13.29 13.15 0.38
N PHE A 214 13.07 11.91 0.81
CA PHE A 214 13.04 10.77 -0.09
C PHE A 214 11.89 10.86 -1.11
N GLN A 215 10.71 11.27 -0.69
CA GLN A 215 9.57 11.47 -1.58
C GLN A 215 9.82 12.59 -2.59
N LEU A 216 10.40 13.72 -2.17
CA LEU A 216 10.78 14.80 -3.07
C LEU A 216 11.87 14.37 -4.06
N ALA A 217 12.91 13.67 -3.58
CA ALA A 217 13.96 13.14 -4.45
C ALA A 217 13.41 12.14 -5.47
N PHE A 218 12.46 11.30 -5.06
CA PHE A 218 11.79 10.37 -5.96
C PHE A 218 10.95 11.09 -7.04
N LEU A 219 10.22 12.15 -6.67
CA LEU A 219 9.48 12.96 -7.64
C LEU A 219 10.43 13.67 -8.63
N VAL A 220 11.55 14.20 -8.15
CA VAL A 220 12.57 14.78 -9.01
C VAL A 220 13.14 13.73 -9.96
N PHE A 221 13.47 12.54 -9.47
CA PHE A 221 13.95 11.42 -10.29
C PHE A 221 12.97 10.97 -11.37
N ILE A 222 11.66 11.03 -11.10
CA ILE A 222 10.64 10.68 -12.11
C ILE A 222 10.50 11.76 -13.18
N TYR A 223 10.73 13.02 -12.81
CA TYR A 223 10.57 14.16 -13.72
C TYR A 223 11.73 14.27 -14.73
N TYR A 224 12.94 13.87 -14.34
CA TYR A 224 14.15 13.93 -15.19
C TYR A 224 14.53 12.55 -15.77
#